data_ed2e5e06b40d2d0ec7ec8346ba3e32e0
#
_entry.id   ed2e5e06b40d2d0ec7ec8346ba3e32e0
#
_cell.length_a   1.000
_cell.length_b   1.000
_cell.length_c   1.000
_cell.angle_alpha   90.00
_cell.angle_beta   90.00
_cell.angle_gamma   90.00
#
_symmetry.space_group_name_H-M   'P 1'
#
loop_
_entity.id
_entity.type
_entity.pdbx_description
1 polymer ?
#
loop_
_entity_poly.entity_id
_entity_poly.type
_entity_poly.pdbx_seq_one_letter_code
_entity_poly.pdbx_strand_id
1 'polypeptide(L)'
;MISKGGLTVNNTISQRDAFWTKVYELMAKDKNVIVMTADMGAPALDKIRKDFPGQFVNIGIAEQNAIAVASGLVLEGKKVFVYAIAPFITLRCLELIRVENAIMDIPLTIVGVGVGFGYEDSGPTHFLLEDLAVMRSMPNITVHSITDSIMASKIAEISCDFNHTNYVRLDRHTPPDIYNDNYDFTQGFSV
;
A
#
# COMPACT_ATOMS: atom_id res chain seq x y z
N MET A 1 19.36 2.56 -35.23
CA MET A 1 18.37 1.51 -35.48
C MET A 1 17.85 1.04 -34.11
N ILE A 2 16.68 1.49 -33.68
CA ILE A 2 16.04 1.03 -32.44
C ILE A 2 15.29 -0.23 -32.83
N SER A 3 15.68 -1.39 -32.28
CA SER A 3 14.98 -2.65 -32.52
C SER A 3 13.58 -2.53 -31.92
N LYS A 4 12.57 -2.74 -32.75
CA LYS A 4 11.17 -2.96 -32.32
C LYS A 4 11.08 -4.33 -31.65
N GLY A 5 11.57 -4.46 -30.43
CA GLY A 5 11.19 -5.54 -29.53
C GLY A 5 9.75 -5.25 -29.10
N GLY A 6 8.79 -5.96 -29.64
CA GLY A 6 7.42 -5.88 -29.18
C GLY A 6 7.36 -6.28 -27.71
N LEU A 7 6.97 -5.35 -26.84
CA LEU A 7 6.55 -5.67 -25.50
C LEU A 7 5.37 -6.62 -25.63
N THR A 8 5.57 -7.88 -25.31
CA THR A 8 4.46 -8.80 -25.09
C THR A 8 3.74 -8.29 -23.84
N VAL A 9 2.63 -7.59 -24.04
CA VAL A 9 1.74 -7.16 -22.97
C VAL A 9 1.10 -8.43 -22.40
N ASN A 10 1.75 -9.02 -21.41
CA ASN A 10 1.19 -10.12 -20.67
C ASN A 10 0.30 -9.55 -19.58
N ASN A 11 -0.86 -10.07 -19.55
CA ASN A 11 -1.95 -10.06 -18.58
C ASN A 11 -1.86 -9.02 -17.47
N THR A 12 -2.70 -8.04 -17.57
CA THR A 12 -2.70 -6.86 -16.72
C THR A 12 -3.69 -7.02 -15.57
N ILE A 13 -3.21 -7.48 -14.46
CA ILE A 13 -3.89 -7.30 -13.18
C ILE A 13 -3.54 -5.91 -12.65
N SER A 14 -4.49 -5.23 -11.99
CA SER A 14 -4.21 -3.93 -11.41
C SER A 14 -3.16 -4.04 -10.28
N GLN A 15 -2.34 -2.99 -10.11
CA GLN A 15 -1.39 -2.92 -8.98
C GLN A 15 -2.09 -3.22 -7.64
N ARG A 16 -3.28 -2.65 -7.45
CA ARG A 16 -4.10 -2.87 -6.25
C ARG A 16 -4.45 -4.35 -6.06
N ASP A 17 -4.95 -5.00 -7.10
CA ASP A 17 -5.41 -6.38 -6.96
C ASP A 17 -4.24 -7.35 -6.83
N ALA A 18 -3.10 -7.08 -7.47
CA ALA A 18 -1.86 -7.84 -7.27
C ALA A 18 -1.34 -7.71 -5.83
N PHE A 19 -1.31 -6.49 -5.30
CA PHE A 19 -0.90 -6.22 -3.91
C PHE A 19 -1.76 -7.00 -2.91
N TRP A 20 -3.09 -6.86 -2.99
CA TRP A 20 -4.01 -7.50 -2.04
C TRP A 20 -4.09 -9.02 -2.22
N THR A 21 -3.86 -9.55 -3.41
CA THR A 21 -3.73 -11.00 -3.63
C THR A 21 -2.52 -11.54 -2.88
N LYS A 22 -1.38 -10.84 -2.92
CA LYS A 22 -0.19 -11.22 -2.15
C LYS A 22 -0.44 -11.11 -0.65
N VAL A 23 -1.06 -10.05 -0.17
CA VAL A 23 -1.42 -9.91 1.25
C VAL A 23 -2.34 -11.04 1.70
N TYR A 24 -3.32 -11.45 0.87
CA TYR A 24 -4.16 -12.61 1.16
C TYR A 24 -3.32 -13.89 1.38
N GLU A 25 -2.30 -14.14 0.54
CA GLU A 25 -1.40 -15.29 0.70
C GLU A 25 -0.58 -15.21 2.01
N LEU A 26 -0.16 -14.01 2.41
CA LEU A 26 0.55 -13.78 3.67
C LEU A 26 -0.36 -14.03 4.87
N MET A 27 -1.61 -13.56 4.85
CA MET A 27 -2.60 -13.79 5.90
C MET A 27 -2.92 -15.28 6.10
N ALA A 28 -2.91 -16.05 5.02
CA ALA A 28 -3.11 -17.50 5.09
C ALA A 28 -1.98 -18.22 5.85
N LYS A 29 -0.78 -17.63 5.88
CA LYS A 29 0.41 -18.21 6.51
C LYS A 29 0.68 -17.66 7.91
N ASP A 30 0.29 -16.41 8.18
CA ASP A 30 0.58 -15.72 9.44
C ASP A 30 -0.66 -15.01 9.98
N LYS A 31 -1.13 -15.47 11.15
CA LYS A 31 -2.29 -14.90 11.84
C LYS A 31 -2.03 -13.51 12.44
N ASN A 32 -0.78 -13.05 12.45
CA ASN A 32 -0.43 -11.72 12.91
C ASN A 32 -0.57 -10.66 11.81
N VAL A 33 -0.74 -11.06 10.55
CA VAL A 33 -1.01 -10.13 9.45
C VAL A 33 -2.45 -9.66 9.55
N ILE A 34 -2.63 -8.35 9.71
CA ILE A 34 -3.94 -7.68 9.85
C ILE A 34 -4.12 -6.70 8.68
N VAL A 35 -5.29 -6.70 8.09
CA VAL A 35 -5.71 -5.71 7.10
C VAL A 35 -6.76 -4.80 7.72
N MET A 36 -6.53 -3.49 7.66
CA MET A 36 -7.45 -2.47 8.14
C MET A 36 -7.86 -1.55 6.99
N THR A 37 -9.15 -1.25 6.88
CA THR A 37 -9.71 -0.33 5.87
C THR A 37 -10.55 0.75 6.50
N ALA A 38 -10.60 1.93 5.86
CA ALA A 38 -11.47 3.03 6.24
C ALA A 38 -12.72 3.05 5.32
N ASP A 39 -13.59 2.06 5.51
CA ASP A 39 -14.84 1.86 4.73
C ASP A 39 -14.64 1.85 3.22
N MET A 40 -13.52 1.33 2.78
CA MET A 40 -13.15 1.24 1.39
C MET A 40 -13.13 -0.21 0.91
N GLY A 41 -13.76 -0.46 -0.25
CA GLY A 41 -13.80 -1.76 -0.89
C GLY A 41 -12.76 -1.91 -1.99
N ALA A 42 -12.38 -3.16 -2.24
CA ALA A 42 -11.72 -3.62 -3.46
C ALA A 42 -12.09 -5.10 -3.63
N PRO A 43 -12.20 -5.64 -4.86
CA PRO A 43 -12.59 -7.04 -5.06
C PRO A 43 -11.74 -8.04 -4.29
N ALA A 44 -10.42 -7.83 -4.23
CA ALA A 44 -9.53 -8.70 -3.47
C ALA A 44 -9.77 -8.63 -1.94
N LEU A 45 -10.23 -7.48 -1.41
CA LEU A 45 -10.56 -7.32 0.00
C LEU A 45 -11.85 -8.05 0.39
N ASP A 46 -12.79 -8.26 -0.52
CA ASP A 46 -14.00 -9.02 -0.25
C ASP A 46 -13.67 -10.47 0.09
N LYS A 47 -12.67 -11.05 -0.59
CA LYS A 47 -12.16 -12.38 -0.28
C LYS A 47 -11.46 -12.41 1.08
N ILE A 48 -10.61 -11.45 1.38
CA ILE A 48 -9.95 -11.31 2.69
C ILE A 48 -10.99 -11.23 3.81
N ARG A 49 -11.99 -10.35 3.68
CA ARG A 49 -13.06 -10.18 4.67
C ARG A 49 -13.82 -11.47 4.94
N LYS A 50 -14.09 -12.24 3.89
CA LYS A 50 -14.82 -13.52 3.98
C LYS A 50 -14.01 -14.61 4.65
N ASP A 51 -12.76 -14.80 4.21
CA ASP A 51 -11.95 -15.96 4.58
C ASP A 51 -11.14 -15.72 5.86
N PHE A 52 -10.83 -14.45 6.21
CA PHE A 52 -10.05 -14.05 7.38
C PHE A 52 -10.74 -12.98 8.23
N PRO A 53 -12.00 -13.20 8.70
CA PRO A 53 -12.75 -12.16 9.42
C PRO A 53 -12.06 -11.71 10.72
N GLY A 54 -11.24 -12.55 11.35
CA GLY A 54 -10.46 -12.20 12.55
C GLY A 54 -9.16 -11.44 12.29
N GLN A 55 -8.79 -11.27 11.01
CA GLN A 55 -7.60 -10.51 10.57
C GLN A 55 -7.98 -9.30 9.72
N PHE A 56 -9.28 -9.00 9.60
CA PHE A 56 -9.79 -7.88 8.81
C PHE A 56 -10.59 -6.92 9.69
N VAL A 57 -10.23 -5.64 9.65
CA VAL A 57 -10.87 -4.58 10.42
C VAL A 57 -11.38 -3.49 9.47
N ASN A 58 -12.66 -3.19 9.49
CA ASN A 58 -13.21 -1.98 8.89
C ASN A 58 -13.45 -0.96 10.01
N ILE A 59 -12.67 0.12 10.00
CA ILE A 59 -12.71 1.15 11.04
C ILE A 59 -13.79 2.23 10.75
N GLY A 60 -14.50 2.13 9.63
CA GLY A 60 -15.37 3.18 9.12
C GLY A 60 -14.58 4.31 8.44
N ILE A 61 -15.26 5.40 8.11
CA ILE A 61 -14.62 6.58 7.47
C ILE A 61 -13.88 7.39 8.56
N ALA A 62 -12.78 6.82 9.06
CA ALA A 62 -12.03 7.34 10.20
C ALA A 62 -10.52 7.05 10.05
N GLU A 63 -9.89 7.58 8.99
CA GLU A 63 -8.52 7.25 8.61
C GLU A 63 -7.49 7.64 9.68
N GLN A 64 -7.70 8.76 10.39
CA GLN A 64 -6.83 9.13 11.51
C GLN A 64 -6.89 8.09 12.63
N ASN A 65 -8.10 7.65 12.99
CA ASN A 65 -8.27 6.58 13.97
C ASN A 65 -7.69 5.25 13.47
N ALA A 66 -7.74 5.00 12.14
CA ALA A 66 -7.12 3.82 11.56
C ALA A 66 -5.60 3.79 11.81
N ILE A 67 -4.89 4.90 11.64
CA ILE A 67 -3.45 4.98 11.90
C ILE A 67 -3.18 4.70 13.38
N ALA A 68 -3.88 5.38 14.31
CA ALA A 68 -3.66 5.20 15.75
C ALA A 68 -3.94 3.77 16.22
N VAL A 69 -5.05 3.17 15.80
CA VAL A 69 -5.38 1.78 16.14
C VAL A 69 -4.38 0.80 15.52
N ALA A 70 -3.95 1.03 14.27
CA ALA A 70 -2.95 0.20 13.61
C ALA A 70 -1.61 0.26 14.33
N SER A 71 -1.14 1.46 14.72
CA SER A 71 0.07 1.62 15.51
C SER A 71 0.01 0.86 16.84
N GLY A 72 -1.14 0.90 17.53
CA GLY A 72 -1.37 0.11 18.74
C GLY A 72 -1.29 -1.40 18.49
N LEU A 73 -1.87 -1.89 17.40
CA LEU A 73 -1.79 -3.30 17.01
C LEU A 73 -0.36 -3.74 16.68
N VAL A 74 0.42 -2.87 16.06
CA VAL A 74 1.85 -3.13 15.78
C VAL A 74 2.64 -3.28 17.08
N LEU A 75 2.39 -2.43 18.08
CA LEU A 75 3.03 -2.55 19.40
C LEU A 75 2.68 -3.88 20.09
N GLU A 76 1.53 -4.46 19.78
CA GLU A 76 1.11 -5.81 20.23
C GLU A 76 1.64 -6.95 19.31
N GLY A 77 2.63 -6.66 18.44
CA GLY A 77 3.28 -7.64 17.57
C GLY A 77 2.52 -8.01 16.32
N LYS A 78 1.54 -7.22 15.88
CA LYS A 78 0.84 -7.43 14.62
C LYS A 78 1.58 -6.76 13.46
N LYS A 79 1.43 -7.32 12.27
CA LYS A 79 1.89 -6.79 10.98
C LYS A 79 0.69 -6.18 10.27
N VAL A 80 0.57 -4.86 10.29
CA VAL A 80 -0.68 -4.19 9.89
C VAL A 80 -0.52 -3.48 8.56
N PHE A 81 -1.45 -3.74 7.65
CA PHE A 81 -1.64 -3.04 6.38
C PHE A 81 -2.89 -2.16 6.49
N VAL A 82 -2.71 -0.85 6.47
CA VAL A 82 -3.83 0.13 6.52
C VAL A 82 -4.08 0.66 5.12
N TYR A 83 -5.33 0.62 4.68
CA TYR A 83 -5.72 0.95 3.31
C TYR A 83 -6.85 1.97 3.23
N ALA A 84 -6.63 3.03 2.45
CA ALA A 84 -7.67 3.96 2.02
C ALA A 84 -7.27 4.68 0.71
N ILE A 85 -8.14 5.59 0.25
CA ILE A 85 -7.80 6.53 -0.83
C ILE A 85 -6.61 7.38 -0.39
N ALA A 86 -5.64 7.56 -1.28
CA ALA A 86 -4.33 8.08 -0.94
C ALA A 86 -4.32 9.44 -0.20
N PRO A 87 -5.05 10.50 -0.60
CA PRO A 87 -5.07 11.77 0.16
C PRO A 87 -5.64 11.61 1.58
N PHE A 88 -6.56 10.66 1.78
CA PHE A 88 -7.22 10.49 3.07
C PHE A 88 -6.35 9.72 4.07
N ILE A 89 -5.59 8.74 3.59
CA ILE A 89 -4.68 8.00 4.48
C ILE A 89 -3.33 8.69 4.69
N THR A 90 -2.98 9.70 3.89
CA THR A 90 -1.73 10.46 4.01
C THR A 90 -1.95 11.84 4.59
N LEU A 91 -2.44 12.80 3.79
CA LEU A 91 -2.52 14.20 4.20
C LEU A 91 -3.44 14.42 5.41
N ARG A 92 -4.59 13.74 5.44
CA ARG A 92 -5.52 13.80 6.58
C ARG A 92 -4.91 13.21 7.86
N CYS A 93 -4.02 12.22 7.75
CA CYS A 93 -3.41 11.51 8.86
C CYS A 93 -2.00 11.99 9.20
N LEU A 94 -1.52 13.06 8.57
CA LEU A 94 -0.13 13.46 8.58
C LEU A 94 0.46 13.61 9.98
N GLU A 95 -0.27 14.20 10.92
CA GLU A 95 0.21 14.38 12.29
C GLU A 95 0.46 13.03 12.97
N LEU A 96 -0.48 12.10 12.88
CA LEU A 96 -0.34 10.77 13.48
C LEU A 96 0.80 9.99 12.84
N ILE A 97 0.90 9.97 11.51
CA ILE A 97 1.99 9.33 10.79
C ILE A 97 3.33 9.93 11.24
N ARG A 98 3.41 11.26 11.36
CA ARG A 98 4.63 11.93 11.82
C ARG A 98 5.02 11.53 13.24
N VAL A 99 4.08 11.53 14.16
CA VAL A 99 4.36 11.25 15.57
C VAL A 99 4.59 9.75 15.79
N GLU A 100 3.64 8.92 15.42
CA GLU A 100 3.65 7.50 15.76
C GLU A 100 4.61 6.71 14.87
N ASN A 101 4.54 6.92 13.55
CA ASN A 101 5.28 6.09 12.62
C ASN A 101 6.67 6.64 12.30
N ALA A 102 6.81 7.97 12.15
CA ALA A 102 8.11 8.55 11.81
C ALA A 102 8.99 8.83 13.04
N ILE A 103 8.45 9.45 14.11
CA ILE A 103 9.25 9.84 15.29
C ILE A 103 9.40 8.67 16.28
N MET A 104 8.29 7.99 16.59
CA MET A 104 8.33 6.81 17.49
C MET A 104 8.79 5.54 16.76
N ASP A 105 8.95 5.59 15.45
CA ASP A 105 9.40 4.48 14.59
C ASP A 105 8.58 3.19 14.75
N ILE A 106 7.25 3.35 14.83
CA ILE A 106 6.32 2.21 14.87
C ILE A 106 6.11 1.73 13.43
N PRO A 107 6.59 0.53 13.05
CA PRO A 107 6.53 0.04 11.68
C PRO A 107 5.10 -0.26 11.23
N LEU A 108 4.62 0.44 10.21
CA LEU A 108 3.28 0.29 9.67
C LEU A 108 3.32 0.27 8.14
N THR A 109 2.53 -0.57 7.48
CA THR A 109 2.35 -0.49 6.03
C THR A 109 1.12 0.33 5.69
N ILE A 110 1.33 1.55 5.22
CA ILE A 110 0.30 2.50 4.80
C ILE A 110 0.11 2.34 3.29
N VAL A 111 -1.08 1.95 2.85
CA VAL A 111 -1.38 1.69 1.44
C VAL A 111 -2.39 2.72 0.93
N GLY A 112 -1.92 3.62 0.08
CA GLY A 112 -2.74 4.64 -0.56
C GLY A 112 -3.02 4.31 -2.02
N VAL A 113 -4.28 4.32 -2.44
CA VAL A 113 -4.68 4.10 -3.84
C VAL A 113 -5.19 5.38 -4.49
N GLY A 114 -4.92 5.52 -5.80
CA GLY A 114 -5.36 6.68 -6.58
C GLY A 114 -4.49 7.90 -6.37
N VAL A 115 -3.17 7.71 -6.41
CA VAL A 115 -2.18 8.79 -6.34
C VAL A 115 -2.25 9.69 -7.59
N GLY A 116 -1.71 10.90 -7.48
CA GLY A 116 -1.78 11.88 -8.56
C GLY A 116 -3.24 12.25 -8.89
N PHE A 117 -3.63 12.07 -10.13
CA PHE A 117 -4.98 12.27 -10.63
C PHE A 117 -5.79 10.98 -10.78
N GLY A 118 -5.42 9.91 -10.08
CA GLY A 118 -6.05 8.59 -10.20
C GLY A 118 -7.58 8.58 -9.97
N TYR A 119 -8.12 9.56 -9.26
CA TYR A 119 -9.56 9.81 -9.08
C TYR A 119 -10.01 11.11 -9.76
N GLU A 120 -9.66 11.30 -11.03
CA GLU A 120 -9.99 12.50 -11.79
C GLU A 120 -11.49 12.80 -11.85
N ASP A 121 -12.31 11.75 -11.85
CA ASP A 121 -13.77 11.79 -11.83
C ASP A 121 -14.37 12.28 -10.51
N SER A 122 -13.60 12.27 -9.43
CA SER A 122 -14.04 12.64 -8.07
C SER A 122 -13.64 14.05 -7.65
N GLY A 123 -12.82 14.73 -8.47
CA GLY A 123 -12.41 16.11 -8.29
C GLY A 123 -11.25 16.34 -7.31
N PRO A 124 -10.92 17.63 -7.02
CA PRO A 124 -9.68 18.01 -6.33
C PRO A 124 -9.50 17.43 -4.93
N THR A 125 -10.58 17.08 -4.23
CA THR A 125 -10.50 16.49 -2.89
C THR A 125 -9.91 15.08 -2.89
N HIS A 126 -9.87 14.43 -4.06
CA HIS A 126 -9.33 13.09 -4.27
C HIS A 126 -7.97 13.08 -4.97
N PHE A 127 -7.50 14.23 -5.44
CA PHE A 127 -6.16 14.34 -6.04
C PHE A 127 -5.08 14.30 -4.96
N LEU A 128 -3.94 13.72 -5.31
CA LEU A 128 -2.80 13.65 -4.41
C LEU A 128 -1.50 13.89 -5.17
N LEU A 129 -1.01 15.13 -5.11
CA LEU A 129 0.20 15.57 -5.81
C LEU A 129 1.37 15.79 -4.84
N GLU A 130 1.09 15.98 -3.55
CA GLU A 130 2.02 16.42 -2.52
C GLU A 130 2.66 15.28 -1.72
N ASP A 131 2.11 14.08 -1.80
CA ASP A 131 2.46 12.95 -0.92
C ASP A 131 3.94 12.58 -0.95
N LEU A 132 4.57 12.60 -2.13
CA LEU A 132 6.00 12.31 -2.24
C LEU A 132 6.84 13.32 -1.46
N ALA A 133 6.51 14.61 -1.57
CA ALA A 133 7.23 15.66 -0.85
C ALA A 133 7.03 15.52 0.66
N VAL A 134 5.79 15.29 1.08
CA VAL A 134 5.40 15.19 2.50
C VAL A 134 5.98 13.93 3.14
N MET A 135 5.77 12.76 2.56
CA MET A 135 6.20 11.49 3.15
C MET A 135 7.74 11.35 3.16
N ARG A 136 8.43 11.85 2.13
CA ARG A 136 9.91 11.86 2.08
C ARG A 136 10.56 12.85 3.05
N SER A 137 9.83 13.82 3.58
CA SER A 137 10.36 14.76 4.57
C SER A 137 10.44 14.17 5.99
N MET A 138 9.85 13.01 6.22
CA MET A 138 9.80 12.36 7.54
C MET A 138 10.85 11.25 7.65
N PRO A 139 11.51 11.09 8.82
CA PRO A 139 12.42 9.97 9.06
C PRO A 139 11.66 8.64 9.14
N ASN A 140 12.37 7.53 8.98
CA ASN A 140 11.86 6.17 9.17
C ASN A 140 10.66 5.80 8.29
N ILE A 141 10.45 6.54 7.19
CA ILE A 141 9.41 6.22 6.20
C ILE A 141 10.05 5.88 4.87
N THR A 142 9.80 4.68 4.39
CA THR A 142 10.18 4.25 3.04
C THR A 142 8.99 4.43 2.10
N VAL A 143 9.19 5.14 0.99
CA VAL A 143 8.14 5.39 0.00
C VAL A 143 8.33 4.46 -1.19
N HIS A 144 7.31 3.65 -1.47
CA HIS A 144 7.26 2.75 -2.62
C HIS A 144 6.29 3.28 -3.66
N SER A 145 6.80 3.83 -4.76
CA SER A 145 5.99 4.23 -5.91
C SER A 145 5.89 3.07 -6.88
N ILE A 146 4.77 2.37 -6.84
CA ILE A 146 4.57 1.12 -7.57
C ILE A 146 4.45 1.39 -9.07
N THR A 147 5.16 0.61 -9.86
CA THR A 147 5.22 0.75 -11.32
C THR A 147 4.21 -0.19 -12.01
N ASP A 148 4.18 -1.46 -11.59
CA ASP A 148 3.37 -2.52 -12.21
C ASP A 148 2.87 -3.55 -11.20
N SER A 149 2.18 -4.57 -11.67
CA SER A 149 1.58 -5.60 -10.83
C SER A 149 2.64 -6.50 -10.16
N ILE A 150 3.77 -6.75 -10.83
CA ILE A 150 4.89 -7.56 -10.31
C ILE A 150 5.52 -6.85 -9.12
N MET A 151 5.86 -5.57 -9.27
CA MET A 151 6.38 -4.75 -8.18
C MET A 151 5.39 -4.68 -7.02
N ALA A 152 4.08 -4.49 -7.30
CA ALA A 152 3.05 -4.44 -6.29
C ALA A 152 3.04 -5.69 -5.40
N SER A 153 3.08 -6.87 -6.02
CA SER A 153 3.12 -8.15 -5.32
C SER A 153 4.38 -8.30 -4.46
N LYS A 154 5.55 -7.96 -5.02
CA LYS A 154 6.83 -8.07 -4.30
C LYS A 154 6.92 -7.09 -3.13
N ILE A 155 6.47 -5.85 -3.31
CA ILE A 155 6.47 -4.86 -2.23
C ILE A 155 5.49 -5.26 -1.12
N ALA A 156 4.35 -5.88 -1.41
CA ALA A 156 3.47 -6.44 -0.39
C ALA A 156 4.18 -7.49 0.47
N GLU A 157 4.98 -8.36 -0.14
CA GLU A 157 5.78 -9.38 0.56
C GLU A 157 6.87 -8.74 1.43
N ILE A 158 7.69 -7.83 0.86
CA ILE A 158 8.76 -7.14 1.55
C ILE A 158 8.22 -6.32 2.73
N SER A 159 7.11 -5.60 2.53
CA SER A 159 6.51 -4.75 3.57
C SER A 159 6.04 -5.52 4.80
N CYS A 160 5.76 -6.81 4.66
CA CYS A 160 5.29 -7.65 5.77
C CYS A 160 6.33 -7.81 6.90
N ASP A 161 7.62 -7.77 6.56
CA ASP A 161 8.73 -7.98 7.50
C ASP A 161 9.66 -6.77 7.63
N PHE A 162 9.20 -5.60 7.18
CA PHE A 162 10.00 -4.38 7.24
C PHE A 162 9.99 -3.77 8.64
N ASN A 163 11.12 -3.23 9.09
CA ASN A 163 11.32 -2.72 10.44
C ASN A 163 10.92 -1.24 10.62
N HIS A 164 10.57 -0.55 9.55
CA HIS A 164 10.14 0.85 9.54
C HIS A 164 8.82 0.97 8.79
N THR A 165 8.24 2.16 8.80
CA THR A 165 6.99 2.40 8.07
C THR A 165 7.20 2.40 6.57
N ASN A 166 6.33 1.68 5.86
CA ASN A 166 6.23 1.68 4.41
C ASN A 166 5.02 2.51 3.97
N TYR A 167 5.23 3.45 3.07
CA TYR A 167 4.14 4.07 2.34
C TYR A 167 4.11 3.53 0.92
N VAL A 168 3.08 2.75 0.61
CA VAL A 168 2.88 2.11 -0.71
C VAL A 168 1.89 2.92 -1.52
N ARG A 169 2.34 3.44 -2.66
CA ARG A 169 1.58 4.27 -3.59
C ARG A 169 1.07 3.43 -4.74
N LEU A 170 -0.23 3.18 -4.78
CA LEU A 170 -0.88 2.42 -5.84
C LEU A 170 -1.63 3.35 -6.79
N ASP A 171 -1.45 3.14 -8.08
CA ASP A 171 -2.30 3.75 -9.10
C ASP A 171 -3.67 3.04 -9.15
N ARG A 172 -4.68 3.74 -9.64
CA ARG A 172 -6.00 3.19 -9.96
C ARG A 172 -6.00 2.46 -11.30
N HIS A 173 -5.10 2.83 -12.20
CA HIS A 173 -4.98 2.25 -13.53
C HIS A 173 -4.26 0.89 -13.51
N THR A 174 -4.32 0.22 -14.64
CA THR A 174 -3.66 -1.07 -14.86
C THR A 174 -2.56 -0.90 -15.91
N PRO A 175 -1.36 -0.44 -15.51
CA PRO A 175 -0.25 -0.32 -16.43
C PRO A 175 0.25 -1.71 -16.88
N PRO A 176 0.91 -1.81 -18.03
CA PRO A 176 1.57 -3.05 -18.44
C PRO A 176 2.73 -3.39 -17.50
N ASP A 177 2.96 -4.69 -17.29
CA ASP A 177 4.09 -5.15 -16.51
C ASP A 177 5.40 -4.91 -17.27
N ILE A 178 6.38 -4.30 -16.61
CA ILE A 178 7.72 -4.03 -17.12
C ILE A 178 8.78 -4.86 -16.39
N TYR A 179 8.49 -5.29 -15.18
CA TYR A 179 9.36 -6.19 -14.42
C TYR A 179 9.01 -7.67 -14.68
N ASN A 180 9.88 -8.55 -14.28
CA ASN A 180 9.64 -9.99 -14.24
C ASN A 180 9.69 -10.50 -12.80
N ASP A 181 9.20 -11.72 -12.57
CA ASP A 181 9.09 -12.32 -11.24
C ASP A 181 10.42 -12.51 -10.49
N ASN A 182 11.54 -12.51 -11.21
CA ASN A 182 12.88 -12.69 -10.62
C ASN A 182 13.54 -11.38 -10.21
N TYR A 183 12.88 -10.23 -10.41
CA TYR A 183 13.45 -8.95 -10.06
C TYR A 183 13.53 -8.78 -8.53
N ASP A 184 14.68 -8.32 -8.04
CA ASP A 184 14.94 -8.08 -6.62
C ASP A 184 14.73 -6.60 -6.27
N PHE A 185 13.60 -6.30 -5.63
CA PHE A 185 13.27 -4.95 -5.17
C PHE A 185 13.89 -4.58 -3.81
N THR A 186 14.61 -5.49 -3.14
CA THR A 186 15.25 -5.20 -1.85
C THR A 186 16.42 -4.25 -1.97
N GLN A 187 17.02 -4.15 -3.15
CA GLN A 187 18.14 -3.26 -3.46
C GLN A 187 17.72 -1.84 -3.85
N GLY A 188 16.43 -1.51 -3.80
CA GLY A 188 15.90 -0.24 -4.25
C GLY A 188 15.65 -0.22 -5.77
N PHE A 189 15.85 0.95 -6.40
CA PHE A 189 15.52 1.10 -7.82
C PHE A 189 16.48 0.37 -8.75
N SER A 190 15.89 -0.23 -9.79
CA SER A 190 16.61 -0.41 -11.04
C SER A 190 16.43 0.82 -11.94
N VAL A 191 17.44 1.14 -12.64
CA VAL A 191 17.39 2.01 -13.82
C VAL A 191 17.49 1.11 -15.05
#